data_a105c1a6df9cbf57febd0da8361e67a0
#
_entry.id   a105c1a6df9cbf57febd0da8361e67a0
#
_cell.length_a   1.000
_cell.length_b   1.000
_cell.length_c   1.000
_cell.angle_alpha   90.00
_cell.angle_beta   90.00
_cell.angle_gamma   90.00
#
_symmetry.space_group_name_H-M   'P 1'
#
loop_
_entity.id
_entity.type
_entity.pdbx_description
1 polymer ?
#
loop_
_entity_poly.entity_id
_entity_poly.type
_entity_poly.pdbx_seq_one_letter_code
_entity_poly.pdbx_strand_id
1 'polypeptide(L)'
;MAVMEHVLHGQSLTNDIFLCTIMGGILIGTGVGLVIRAGASSGGMDIPPLIMNKYLRLPLSTGVYMVDFIILALQALQTPGDNVLYGVVLVIVYSVLIEKISLIGKSRVEVQIVSEKSDEIRQFILRDLDRGVTMMKGRSGYLGKDVEVVMSVISSRQLSRV
;
A
#
# COMPACT_ATOMS: atom_id res chain seq x y z
N MET A 1 20.77 -16.87 15.98
CA MET A 1 21.85 -16.83 14.96
C MET A 1 22.38 -18.25 14.69
N ALA A 2 22.81 -19.02 15.66
CA ALA A 2 23.39 -20.36 15.46
C ALA A 2 22.52 -21.39 14.66
N VAL A 3 21.20 -21.33 14.77
CA VAL A 3 20.29 -22.27 14.07
C VAL A 3 20.26 -21.98 12.55
N MET A 4 20.33 -20.73 12.14
CA MET A 4 20.35 -20.35 10.72
C MET A 4 21.70 -20.68 10.04
N GLU A 5 22.80 -20.55 10.75
CA GLU A 5 24.12 -20.98 10.28
C GLU A 5 24.19 -22.49 10.03
N HIS A 6 23.54 -23.25 10.89
CA HIS A 6 23.55 -24.73 10.78
C HIS A 6 22.66 -25.25 9.63
N VAL A 7 21.56 -24.57 9.33
CA VAL A 7 20.63 -24.93 8.26
C VAL A 7 21.17 -24.57 6.87
N LEU A 8 21.90 -23.47 6.76
CA LEU A 8 22.41 -22.98 5.46
C LEU A 8 23.80 -23.48 5.09
N HIS A 9 24.47 -24.29 5.95
CA HIS A 9 25.82 -24.83 5.72
C HIS A 9 26.85 -23.84 5.17
N GLY A 10 26.71 -22.54 5.49
CA GLY A 10 27.61 -21.50 5.02
C GLY A 10 27.59 -21.27 3.50
N GLN A 11 26.65 -21.84 2.78
CA GLN A 11 26.50 -21.56 1.35
C GLN A 11 25.72 -20.25 1.17
N SER A 12 26.43 -19.22 0.70
CA SER A 12 25.76 -18.00 0.22
C SER A 12 24.92 -18.38 -1.02
N LEU A 13 23.63 -18.03 -1.00
CA LEU A 13 22.73 -18.23 -2.15
C LEU A 13 23.24 -17.53 -3.41
N THR A 14 24.00 -16.45 -3.25
CA THR A 14 24.66 -15.72 -4.33
C THR A 14 25.77 -14.84 -3.76
N ASN A 15 26.81 -14.63 -4.56
CA ASN A 15 27.89 -13.67 -4.26
C ASN A 15 27.62 -12.27 -4.87
N ASP A 16 26.51 -12.12 -5.56
CA ASP A 16 26.12 -10.85 -6.16
C ASP A 16 25.42 -9.96 -5.12
N ILE A 17 26.10 -8.89 -4.71
CA ILE A 17 25.62 -7.94 -3.71
C ILE A 17 24.32 -7.26 -4.17
N PHE A 18 24.22 -6.96 -5.48
CA PHE A 18 23.03 -6.31 -6.03
C PHE A 18 21.80 -7.22 -5.91
N LEU A 19 21.94 -8.50 -6.26
CA LEU A 19 20.87 -9.47 -6.14
C LEU A 19 20.48 -9.70 -4.66
N CYS A 20 21.45 -9.77 -3.75
CA CYS A 20 21.20 -9.83 -2.31
C CYS A 20 20.43 -8.60 -1.81
N THR A 21 20.76 -7.42 -2.31
CA THR A 21 20.10 -6.16 -1.95
C THR A 21 18.62 -6.18 -2.36
N ILE A 22 18.32 -6.59 -3.58
CA ILE A 22 16.95 -6.70 -4.08
C ILE A 22 16.15 -7.72 -3.28
N MET A 23 16.69 -8.92 -3.10
CA MET A 23 16.01 -9.99 -2.34
C MET A 23 15.81 -9.60 -0.87
N GLY A 24 16.80 -8.97 -0.24
CA GLY A 24 16.69 -8.42 1.10
C GLY A 24 15.58 -7.36 1.20
N GLY A 25 15.52 -6.44 0.25
CA GLY A 25 14.47 -5.42 0.16
C GLY A 25 13.07 -6.04 0.02
N ILE A 26 12.93 -7.09 -0.79
CA ILE A 26 11.65 -7.82 -0.96
C ILE A 26 11.24 -8.49 0.35
N LEU A 27 12.13 -9.19 1.01
CA LEU A 27 11.83 -9.89 2.27
C LEU A 27 11.47 -8.91 3.39
N ILE A 28 12.27 -7.86 3.57
CA ILE A 28 12.03 -6.83 4.59
C ILE A 28 10.72 -6.10 4.30
N GLY A 29 10.53 -5.62 3.08
CA GLY A 29 9.34 -4.88 2.67
C GLY A 29 8.06 -5.70 2.82
N THR A 30 8.13 -6.99 2.49
CA THR A 30 6.99 -7.91 2.67
C THR A 30 6.70 -8.14 4.15
N GLY A 31 7.71 -8.42 4.96
CA GLY A 31 7.56 -8.66 6.39
C GLY A 31 6.97 -7.45 7.12
N VAL A 32 7.60 -6.28 6.97
CA VAL A 32 7.15 -5.04 7.60
C VAL A 32 5.77 -4.63 7.07
N GLY A 33 5.53 -4.74 5.77
CA GLY A 33 4.24 -4.44 5.15
C GLY A 33 3.09 -5.28 5.71
N LEU A 34 3.32 -6.58 5.96
CA LEU A 34 2.35 -7.47 6.60
C LEU A 34 2.07 -7.08 8.06
N VAL A 35 3.11 -6.73 8.82
CA VAL A 35 2.97 -6.27 10.21
C VAL A 35 2.13 -5.00 10.28
N ILE A 36 2.43 -4.01 9.44
CA ILE A 36 1.67 -2.74 9.38
C ILE A 36 0.23 -2.99 8.90
N ARG A 37 0.03 -3.88 7.94
CA ARG A 37 -1.31 -4.26 7.48
C ARG A 37 -2.15 -4.88 8.60
N ALA A 38 -1.53 -5.66 9.48
CA ALA A 38 -2.17 -6.21 10.67
C ALA A 38 -2.50 -5.15 11.75
N GLY A 39 -2.10 -3.90 11.54
CA GLY A 39 -2.30 -2.80 12.49
C GLY A 39 -1.26 -2.76 13.62
N ALA A 40 -0.17 -3.50 13.45
CA ALA A 40 0.94 -3.55 14.38
C ALA A 40 2.13 -2.72 13.87
N SER A 41 3.15 -2.58 14.72
CA SER A 41 4.45 -1.99 14.39
C SER A 41 5.54 -2.98 14.77
N SER A 42 6.65 -2.99 14.04
CA SER A 42 7.82 -3.81 14.39
C SER A 42 8.52 -3.29 15.66
N GLY A 43 8.16 -2.10 16.13
CA GLY A 43 8.78 -1.45 17.29
C GLY A 43 10.14 -0.80 16.98
N GLY A 44 10.49 -0.67 15.71
CA GLY A 44 11.74 -0.10 15.22
C GLY A 44 11.58 1.28 14.55
N MET A 45 12.38 1.49 13.51
CA MET A 45 12.41 2.74 12.72
C MET A 45 11.16 2.98 11.86
N ASP A 46 10.20 2.08 11.85
CA ASP A 46 8.88 2.23 11.24
C ASP A 46 7.93 3.10 12.08
N ILE A 47 8.24 3.36 13.36
CA ILE A 47 7.41 4.22 14.23
C ILE A 47 7.32 5.66 13.73
N PRO A 48 8.43 6.38 13.40
CA PRO A 48 8.35 7.74 12.86
C PRO A 48 7.48 7.88 11.62
N PRO A 49 7.62 7.04 10.56
CA PRO A 49 6.72 7.04 9.41
C PRO A 49 5.24 6.81 9.75
N LEU A 50 4.95 5.92 10.71
CA LEU A 50 3.58 5.67 11.16
C LEU A 50 2.98 6.89 11.88
N ILE A 51 3.76 7.59 12.70
CA ILE A 51 3.35 8.83 13.35
C ILE A 51 3.09 9.91 12.29
N MET A 52 3.98 10.07 11.32
CA MET A 52 3.81 11.02 10.22
C MET A 52 2.54 10.73 9.40
N ASN A 53 2.28 9.47 9.10
CA ASN A 53 1.06 9.06 8.41
C ASN A 53 -0.20 9.42 9.23
N LYS A 54 -0.19 9.18 10.55
CA LYS A 54 -1.33 9.42 11.42
C LYS A 54 -1.63 10.92 11.62
N TYR A 55 -0.61 11.75 11.85
CA TYR A 55 -0.78 13.16 12.19
C TYR A 55 -0.71 14.09 10.97
N LEU A 56 0.17 13.83 10.04
CA LEU A 56 0.39 14.65 8.85
C LEU A 56 -0.39 14.15 7.63
N ARG A 57 -1.05 12.99 7.72
CA ARG A 57 -1.78 12.33 6.62
C ARG A 57 -0.93 12.09 5.37
N LEU A 58 0.38 12.01 5.54
CA LEU A 58 1.30 11.69 4.46
C LEU A 58 1.23 10.19 4.12
N PRO A 59 1.44 9.80 2.86
CA PRO A 59 1.60 8.40 2.50
C PRO A 59 2.70 7.75 3.35
N LEU A 60 2.50 6.50 3.77
CA LEU A 60 3.44 5.80 4.62
C LEU A 60 4.83 5.70 3.97
N SER A 61 4.88 5.43 2.66
CA SER A 61 6.11 5.41 1.87
C SER A 61 6.89 6.73 1.94
N THR A 62 6.20 7.87 1.87
CA THR A 62 6.85 9.18 1.98
C THR A 62 7.54 9.35 3.32
N GLY A 63 6.90 8.93 4.41
CA GLY A 63 7.50 8.95 5.74
C GLY A 63 8.74 8.05 5.84
N VAL A 64 8.67 6.85 5.26
CA VAL A 64 9.80 5.92 5.19
C VAL A 64 10.96 6.53 4.40
N TYR A 65 10.70 7.06 3.19
CA TYR A 65 11.75 7.71 2.38
C TYR A 65 12.44 8.87 3.11
N MET A 66 11.70 9.70 3.85
CA MET A 66 12.28 10.83 4.58
C MET A 66 13.25 10.35 5.68
N VAL A 67 12.84 9.36 6.47
CA VAL A 67 13.68 8.82 7.54
C VAL A 67 14.92 8.14 6.96
N ASP A 68 14.74 7.31 5.94
CA ASP A 68 15.84 6.57 5.34
C ASP A 68 16.81 7.47 4.56
N PHE A 69 16.31 8.54 3.92
CA PHE A 69 17.16 9.52 3.27
C PHE A 69 18.11 10.20 4.28
N ILE A 70 17.62 10.54 5.47
CA ILE A 70 18.45 11.11 6.54
C ILE A 70 19.52 10.09 6.95
N ILE A 71 19.13 8.83 7.16
CA ILE A 71 20.05 7.76 7.56
C ILE A 71 21.11 7.54 6.48
N LEU A 72 20.72 7.44 5.21
CA LEU A 72 21.64 7.26 4.09
C LEU A 72 22.60 8.44 3.92
N ALA A 73 22.10 9.67 4.11
CA ALA A 73 22.95 10.87 4.06
C ALA A 73 24.02 10.85 5.15
N LEU A 74 23.69 10.42 6.37
CA LEU A 74 24.64 10.26 7.46
C LEU A 74 25.64 9.11 7.18
N GLN A 75 25.17 8.00 6.62
CA GLN A 75 26.02 6.87 6.22
C GLN A 75 27.00 7.24 5.11
N ALA A 76 26.60 8.08 4.16
CA ALA A 76 27.45 8.51 3.04
C ALA A 76 28.72 9.25 3.50
N LEU A 77 28.71 9.81 4.70
CA LEU A 77 29.89 10.46 5.28
C LEU A 77 30.97 9.47 5.76
N GLN A 78 30.59 8.20 5.99
CA GLN A 78 31.47 7.20 6.59
C GLN A 78 31.67 5.95 5.73
N THR A 79 30.89 5.79 4.66
CA THR A 79 30.85 4.56 3.88
C THR A 79 31.22 4.83 2.41
N PRO A 80 31.95 3.92 1.73
CA PRO A 80 32.23 4.04 0.29
C PRO A 80 30.96 4.20 -0.54
N GLY A 81 31.02 5.00 -1.62
CA GLY A 81 29.86 5.38 -2.41
C GLY A 81 29.05 4.21 -2.98
N ASP A 82 29.72 3.11 -3.36
CA ASP A 82 29.06 1.93 -3.91
C ASP A 82 28.07 1.32 -2.90
N ASN A 83 28.43 1.25 -1.63
CA ASN A 83 27.56 0.72 -0.58
C ASN A 83 26.34 1.62 -0.31
N VAL A 84 26.51 2.93 -0.47
CA VAL A 84 25.41 3.89 -0.38
C VAL A 84 24.40 3.68 -1.51
N LEU A 85 24.87 3.42 -2.73
CA LEU A 85 24.00 3.13 -3.87
C LEU A 85 23.19 1.85 -3.66
N TYR A 86 23.77 0.79 -3.13
CA TYR A 86 23.02 -0.41 -2.74
C TYR A 86 21.98 -0.11 -1.66
N GLY A 87 22.30 0.76 -0.70
CA GLY A 87 21.35 1.25 0.30
C GLY A 87 20.16 1.97 -0.32
N VAL A 88 20.38 2.85 -1.29
CA VAL A 88 19.32 3.55 -2.02
C VAL A 88 18.40 2.56 -2.74
N VAL A 89 18.97 1.58 -3.45
CA VAL A 89 18.20 0.53 -4.14
C VAL A 89 17.34 -0.25 -3.14
N LEU A 90 17.92 -0.65 -2.00
CA LEU A 90 17.22 -1.36 -0.94
C LEU A 90 16.01 -0.56 -0.45
N VAL A 91 16.21 0.72 -0.11
CA VAL A 91 15.16 1.62 0.39
C VAL A 91 14.01 1.74 -0.61
N ILE A 92 14.30 1.92 -1.88
CA ILE A 92 13.28 2.01 -2.93
C ILE A 92 12.45 0.72 -2.99
N VAL A 93 13.11 -0.43 -3.04
CA VAL A 93 12.45 -1.73 -3.18
C VAL A 93 11.53 -2.00 -1.98
N TYR A 94 12.05 -1.89 -0.76
CA TYR A 94 11.23 -2.25 0.39
C TYR A 94 10.12 -1.22 0.69
N SER A 95 10.35 0.07 0.44
CA SER A 95 9.33 1.11 0.67
C SER A 95 8.13 0.95 -0.26
N VAL A 96 8.36 0.66 -1.55
CA VAL A 96 7.29 0.36 -2.51
C VAL A 96 6.49 -0.86 -2.07
N LEU A 97 7.15 -1.89 -1.57
CA LEU A 97 6.48 -3.10 -1.10
C LEU A 97 5.66 -2.85 0.18
N ILE A 98 6.20 -2.11 1.14
CA ILE A 98 5.46 -1.72 2.35
C ILE A 98 4.17 -1.01 1.98
N GLU A 99 4.23 -0.02 1.08
CA GLU A 99 3.04 0.72 0.65
C GLU A 99 2.03 -0.19 -0.02
N LYS A 100 2.45 -0.95 -1.02
CA LYS A 100 1.59 -1.87 -1.77
C LYS A 100 0.90 -2.86 -0.84
N ILE A 101 1.64 -3.51 0.05
CA ILE A 101 1.12 -4.54 0.95
C ILE A 101 0.21 -3.94 2.02
N SER A 102 0.57 -2.77 2.57
CA SER A 102 -0.23 -2.07 3.58
C SER A 102 -1.59 -1.61 3.04
N LEU A 103 -1.67 -1.33 1.74
CA LEU A 103 -2.90 -0.88 1.07
C LEU A 103 -3.77 -2.05 0.56
N ILE A 104 -3.26 -3.28 0.49
CA ILE A 104 -4.05 -4.44 0.05
C ILE A 104 -5.30 -4.60 0.92
N GLY A 105 -6.45 -4.54 0.30
CA GLY A 105 -7.76 -4.69 0.96
C GLY A 105 -8.32 -3.41 1.60
N LYS A 106 -7.59 -2.29 1.60
CA LYS A 106 -8.07 -0.96 2.01
C LYS A 106 -8.56 -0.13 0.82
N SER A 107 -8.38 -0.63 -0.39
CA SER A 107 -8.82 0.03 -1.61
C SER A 107 -10.34 0.17 -1.62
N ARG A 108 -10.81 1.40 -1.74
CA ARG A 108 -12.21 1.75 -1.95
C ARG A 108 -12.38 2.21 -3.39
N VAL A 109 -13.46 1.79 -3.99
CA VAL A 109 -13.82 2.16 -5.37
C VAL A 109 -15.11 2.94 -5.31
N GLU A 110 -15.11 4.08 -5.96
CA GLU A 110 -16.34 4.80 -6.23
C GLU A 110 -17.01 4.15 -7.44
N VAL A 111 -18.24 3.76 -7.27
CA VAL A 111 -19.07 3.16 -8.32
C VAL A 111 -20.17 4.13 -8.66
N GLN A 112 -20.29 4.45 -9.94
CA GLN A 112 -21.37 5.25 -10.50
C GLN A 112 -22.18 4.37 -11.44
N ILE A 113 -23.45 4.20 -11.14
CA ILE A 113 -24.37 3.34 -11.88
C ILE A 113 -25.48 4.19 -12.45
N VAL A 114 -25.66 4.13 -13.76
CA VAL A 114 -26.76 4.76 -14.48
C VAL A 114 -27.70 3.64 -14.94
N SER A 115 -28.90 3.61 -14.40
CA SER A 115 -29.89 2.56 -14.71
C SER A 115 -31.31 3.10 -14.56
N GLU A 116 -32.23 2.56 -15.33
CA GLU A 116 -33.67 2.81 -15.15
C GLU A 116 -34.21 2.23 -13.83
N LYS A 117 -33.46 1.28 -13.24
CA LYS A 117 -33.77 0.63 -11.94
C LYS A 117 -32.96 1.21 -10.78
N SER A 118 -32.74 2.52 -10.80
CA SER A 118 -31.93 3.22 -9.78
C SER A 118 -32.37 2.95 -8.35
N ASP A 119 -33.67 2.86 -8.10
CA ASP A 119 -34.24 2.59 -6.78
C ASP A 119 -33.97 1.15 -6.26
N GLU A 120 -34.02 0.15 -7.13
CA GLU A 120 -33.70 -1.24 -6.78
C GLU A 120 -32.21 -1.35 -6.39
N ILE A 121 -31.34 -0.74 -7.19
CA ILE A 121 -29.89 -0.71 -6.96
C ILE A 121 -29.57 0.03 -5.65
N ARG A 122 -30.24 1.16 -5.41
CA ARG A 122 -30.10 1.92 -4.16
C ARG A 122 -30.43 1.07 -2.95
N GLN A 123 -31.57 0.35 -2.99
CA GLN A 123 -31.99 -0.50 -1.89
C GLN A 123 -31.02 -1.67 -1.66
N PHE A 124 -30.52 -2.28 -2.72
CA PHE A 124 -29.51 -3.33 -2.63
C PHE A 124 -28.24 -2.84 -1.94
N ILE A 125 -27.70 -1.68 -2.36
CA ILE A 125 -26.47 -1.12 -1.78
C ILE A 125 -26.67 -0.77 -0.30
N LEU A 126 -27.83 -0.22 0.07
CA LEU A 126 -28.14 0.15 1.45
C LEU A 126 -28.35 -1.08 2.35
N ARG A 127 -29.06 -2.11 1.88
CA ARG A 127 -29.46 -3.26 2.71
C ARG A 127 -28.42 -4.38 2.71
N ASP A 128 -27.93 -4.76 1.51
CA ASP A 128 -27.08 -5.94 1.35
C ASP A 128 -25.60 -5.62 1.48
N LEU A 129 -25.19 -4.41 1.12
CA LEU A 129 -23.78 -3.98 1.23
C LEU A 129 -23.50 -3.10 2.44
N ASP A 130 -24.55 -2.61 3.12
CA ASP A 130 -24.46 -1.68 4.26
C ASP A 130 -23.52 -0.49 3.94
N ARG A 131 -23.81 0.21 2.81
CA ARG A 131 -23.02 1.34 2.30
C ARG A 131 -23.91 2.53 2.00
N GLY A 132 -23.32 3.72 2.23
CA GLY A 132 -23.97 4.98 1.86
C GLY A 132 -24.15 5.09 0.35
N VAL A 133 -25.26 5.68 -0.06
CA VAL A 133 -25.61 5.93 -1.45
C VAL A 133 -25.92 7.41 -1.63
N THR A 134 -25.39 7.99 -2.69
CA THR A 134 -25.73 9.35 -3.14
C THR A 134 -26.46 9.24 -4.47
N MET A 135 -27.65 9.85 -4.57
CA MET A 135 -28.41 9.96 -5.82
C MET A 135 -28.10 11.29 -6.46
N MET A 136 -27.73 11.26 -7.73
CA MET A 136 -27.48 12.46 -8.54
C MET A 136 -28.40 12.46 -9.76
N LYS A 137 -28.98 13.61 -10.05
CA LYS A 137 -29.75 13.82 -11.29
C LYS A 137 -28.79 14.22 -12.41
N GLY A 138 -28.86 13.53 -13.51
CA GLY A 138 -28.08 13.83 -14.70
C GLY A 138 -28.95 13.82 -15.95
N ARG A 139 -28.38 14.20 -17.08
CA ARG A 139 -29.04 14.13 -18.38
C ARG A 139 -28.19 13.29 -19.32
N SER A 140 -28.80 12.30 -19.93
CA SER A 140 -28.15 11.47 -20.95
C SER A 140 -27.73 12.31 -22.15
N GLY A 141 -26.44 12.31 -22.48
CA GLY A 141 -25.91 13.06 -23.62
C GLY A 141 -26.41 12.57 -24.97
N TYR A 142 -26.69 11.26 -25.09
CA TYR A 142 -27.17 10.68 -26.34
C TYR A 142 -28.69 10.74 -26.48
N LEU A 143 -29.43 10.37 -25.42
CA LEU A 143 -30.89 10.29 -25.47
C LEU A 143 -31.57 11.60 -25.05
N GLY A 144 -30.85 12.55 -24.48
CA GLY A 144 -31.38 13.81 -23.95
C GLY A 144 -32.39 13.66 -22.81
N LYS A 145 -32.55 12.45 -22.26
CA LYS A 145 -33.47 12.12 -21.15
C LYS A 145 -32.81 12.38 -19.80
N ASP A 146 -33.64 12.74 -18.84
CA ASP A 146 -33.20 12.81 -17.45
C ASP A 146 -32.93 11.39 -16.91
N VAL A 147 -31.82 11.21 -16.24
CA VAL A 147 -31.36 9.95 -15.66
C VAL A 147 -30.93 10.16 -14.21
N GLU A 148 -31.12 9.13 -13.40
CA GLU A 148 -30.59 9.12 -12.03
C GLU A 148 -29.30 8.31 -12.00
N VAL A 149 -28.30 8.89 -11.38
CA VAL A 149 -26.98 8.25 -11.15
C VAL A 149 -26.89 7.85 -9.70
N VAL A 150 -26.73 6.57 -9.46
CA VAL A 150 -26.49 6.01 -8.13
C VAL A 150 -24.98 5.98 -7.89
N MET A 151 -24.50 6.73 -6.90
CA MET A 151 -23.10 6.81 -6.54
C MET A 151 -22.88 6.19 -5.15
N SER A 152 -21.91 5.30 -5.03
CA SER A 152 -21.52 4.67 -3.76
C SER A 152 -20.04 4.39 -3.71
N VAL A 153 -19.47 4.46 -2.51
CA VAL A 153 -18.08 4.09 -2.24
C VAL A 153 -18.05 2.72 -1.56
N ILE A 154 -17.63 1.73 -2.32
CA ILE A 154 -17.59 0.33 -1.89
C ILE A 154 -16.17 -0.22 -1.85
N SER A 155 -15.96 -1.32 -1.14
CA SER A 155 -14.69 -2.05 -1.17
C SER A 155 -14.53 -2.76 -2.52
N SER A 156 -13.30 -2.82 -3.05
CA SER A 156 -13.01 -3.55 -4.30
C SER A 156 -13.49 -5.01 -4.29
N ARG A 157 -13.61 -5.62 -3.09
CA ARG A 157 -14.14 -6.99 -2.94
C ARG A 157 -15.66 -7.05 -3.10
N GLN A 158 -16.36 -5.94 -2.85
CA GLN A 158 -17.81 -5.87 -2.97
C GLN A 158 -18.25 -5.52 -4.39
N LEU A 159 -17.33 -5.01 -5.21
CA LEU A 159 -17.61 -4.61 -6.59
C LEU A 159 -18.15 -5.77 -7.45
N SER A 160 -17.72 -6.99 -7.20
CA SER A 160 -18.20 -8.17 -7.92
C SER A 160 -19.64 -8.60 -7.54
N ARG A 161 -20.25 -7.95 -6.54
CA ARG A 161 -21.61 -8.24 -6.09
C ARG A 161 -22.63 -7.20 -6.58
N VAL A 162 -22.15 -6.08 -7.07
CA VAL A 162 -22.94 -4.99 -7.67
C VAL A 162 -22.99 -5.16 -9.19
#